data_c372a1650f2fd3f838f0ed3291c17b96
#
_entry.id   c372a1650f2fd3f838f0ed3291c17b96
#
_cell.length_a   1.000
_cell.length_b   1.000
_cell.length_c   1.000
_cell.angle_alpha   90.00
_cell.angle_beta   90.00
_cell.angle_gamma   90.00
#
_symmetry.space_group_name_H-M   'P 1'
#
loop_
_entity.id
_entity.type
_entity.pdbx_description
1 polymer ?
#
loop_
_entity_poly.entity_id
_entity_poly.type
_entity_poly.pdbx_seq_one_letter_code
_entity_poly.pdbx_strand_id
1 'polypeptide(L)'
;GSEMCIRDRCLTGRTLMGHSSAKDQQLDDHYFGSIPSRVTNFMKELELECHRLGIPAKTRHNEVAPNQFELAPIFEDVNLANDHNQLVMDLMKRIAAKHNFTVLLHEKPFKGVNGSGKHNNWSLCTDTGINLFSPAKTAEGNMLFLTFIVNVLMMVYKNQDLLRASIVSAGNSHRLGANEAPPAILSIFLGRHLSHMLDEVVARLSDAKLTPDEKKALQLGISRIPAILQDNTDRNRTSPFAFTGNRFEFRAAGSSANCAASMIVINAAMAHQLNEFKAQIDRLVSDGMEQEEALYKVLKETIIASQNIRFEGDGYSDEWKDEAARRGLTNICHVPEAIMKFNDPQSRSVLIGEKIFNENELNCRIEVELEKFTKKVQIESRVLGDLAINHIVPTAVIYQNRLLENLRGLKEIFSTEEYEEMTADRKDLVREIQRRILSIKKAVHDMTEARKVANHLGSQVEKAFSYEEKVRPYLEEIREHIDSLELEIDDEIWPLPKYRELLFTK
;
A
#
# COMPACT_ATOMS: atom_id res chain seq x y z
N GLY A 1 -14.89 23.40 -11.47
CA GLY A 1 -15.44 22.07 -11.57
C GLY A 1 -16.84 22.02 -10.97
N SER A 2 -17.75 21.25 -11.57
CA SER A 2 -19.10 21.10 -11.02
C SER A 2 -19.05 20.47 -9.61
N GLU A 3 -20.03 20.76 -8.76
CA GLU A 3 -20.17 20.15 -7.43
C GLU A 3 -20.10 18.62 -7.47
N MET A 4 -20.54 18.00 -8.56
CA MET A 4 -20.52 16.56 -8.79
C MET A 4 -19.11 15.97 -8.87
N CYS A 5 -18.17 16.67 -9.53
CA CYS A 5 -16.78 16.22 -9.65
C CYS A 5 -16.00 16.30 -8.33
N ILE A 6 -16.52 17.07 -7.39
CA ILE A 6 -15.96 17.23 -6.05
C ILE A 6 -16.52 16.14 -5.11
N ARG A 7 -17.76 15.70 -5.35
CA ARG A 7 -18.52 14.85 -4.43
C ARG A 7 -17.87 13.50 -4.15
N ASP A 8 -17.55 12.73 -5.19
CA ASP A 8 -16.93 11.42 -5.01
C ASP A 8 -15.54 11.55 -4.36
N ARG A 9 -14.72 12.49 -4.80
CA ARG A 9 -13.37 12.72 -4.26
C ARG A 9 -13.37 13.30 -2.86
N CYS A 10 -14.27 14.24 -2.56
CA CYS A 10 -14.37 14.77 -1.19
C CYS A 10 -14.91 13.74 -0.20
N LEU A 11 -15.85 12.90 -0.60
CA LEU A 11 -16.46 11.91 0.29
C LEU A 11 -15.65 10.62 0.42
N THR A 12 -15.02 10.17 -0.66
CA THR A 12 -14.32 8.88 -0.70
C THR A 12 -12.80 9.00 -0.76
N GLY A 13 -12.29 10.16 -1.20
CA GLY A 13 -10.86 10.42 -1.41
C GLY A 13 -10.32 9.94 -2.75
N ARG A 14 -11.16 9.29 -3.58
CA ARG A 14 -10.76 8.78 -4.90
C ARG A 14 -11.81 9.06 -5.97
N THR A 15 -11.41 8.98 -7.23
CA THR A 15 -12.32 8.97 -8.38
C THR A 15 -12.96 7.60 -8.48
N LEU A 16 -14.30 7.53 -8.37
CA LEU A 16 -15.03 6.27 -8.36
C LEU A 16 -15.23 5.68 -9.76
N MET A 17 -15.23 6.51 -10.80
CA MET A 17 -15.44 6.09 -12.18
C MET A 17 -14.51 6.85 -13.13
N GLY A 18 -14.36 6.37 -14.36
CA GLY A 18 -13.55 6.97 -15.43
C GLY A 18 -12.69 5.94 -16.14
N HIS A 19 -12.64 6.02 -17.47
CA HIS A 19 -12.00 5.01 -18.30
C HIS A 19 -10.49 5.08 -18.27
N SER A 20 -9.89 6.22 -18.62
CA SER A 20 -8.44 6.38 -18.65
C SER A 20 -8.00 7.82 -18.47
N SER A 21 -6.79 7.98 -17.95
CA SER A 21 -6.11 9.27 -17.84
C SER A 21 -5.58 9.71 -19.20
N ALA A 22 -5.58 11.05 -19.46
CA ALA A 22 -4.93 11.63 -20.63
C ALA A 22 -3.39 11.57 -20.56
N LYS A 23 -2.86 11.50 -19.36
CA LYS A 23 -1.41 11.32 -19.13
C LYS A 23 -1.16 9.88 -18.80
N ASP A 24 -0.40 9.24 -19.66
CA ASP A 24 0.09 7.89 -19.46
C ASP A 24 1.32 7.92 -18.54
N GLN A 25 1.51 6.85 -17.82
CA GLN A 25 2.63 6.60 -16.93
C GLN A 25 3.74 5.79 -17.59
N GLN A 26 3.63 5.50 -18.88
CA GLN A 26 4.61 4.69 -19.63
C GLN A 26 5.99 5.34 -19.70
N LEU A 27 6.05 6.66 -19.56
CA LEU A 27 7.31 7.42 -19.46
C LEU A 27 7.45 7.88 -18.01
N ASP A 28 8.47 7.41 -17.32
CA ASP A 28 8.81 7.81 -15.94
C ASP A 28 9.33 9.26 -15.84
N ASP A 29 9.08 10.07 -16.88
CA ASP A 29 9.53 11.46 -16.99
C ASP A 29 8.96 12.36 -15.91
N HIS A 30 7.81 12.01 -15.33
CA HIS A 30 7.22 12.79 -14.23
C HIS A 30 8.11 12.80 -12.99
N TYR A 31 8.76 11.69 -12.67
CA TYR A 31 9.69 11.57 -11.55
C TYR A 31 10.89 12.51 -11.67
N PHE A 32 11.46 12.64 -12.87
CA PHE A 32 12.61 13.50 -13.16
C PHE A 32 12.23 14.91 -13.60
N GLY A 33 10.95 15.18 -13.76
CA GLY A 33 10.43 16.46 -14.21
C GLY A 33 10.49 17.56 -13.16
N SER A 34 10.40 18.81 -13.59
CA SER A 34 10.28 19.95 -12.70
C SER A 34 8.90 20.01 -12.06
N ILE A 35 8.84 20.32 -10.77
CA ILE A 35 7.58 20.58 -10.06
C ILE A 35 6.93 21.84 -10.65
N PRO A 36 5.67 21.82 -11.10
CA PRO A 36 4.98 22.99 -11.62
C PRO A 36 5.01 24.16 -10.63
N SER A 37 5.19 25.39 -11.11
CA SER A 37 5.38 26.59 -10.27
C SER A 37 4.24 26.78 -9.26
N ARG A 38 3.00 26.49 -9.65
CA ARG A 38 1.84 26.59 -8.76
C ARG A 38 1.94 25.58 -7.59
N VAL A 39 2.36 24.34 -7.86
CA VAL A 39 2.59 23.32 -6.84
C VAL A 39 3.80 23.67 -5.98
N THR A 40 4.87 24.17 -6.60
CA THR A 40 6.06 24.64 -5.86
C THR A 40 5.71 25.73 -4.84
N ASN A 41 4.83 26.67 -5.17
CA ASN A 41 4.39 27.71 -4.24
C ASN A 41 3.60 27.13 -3.07
N PHE A 42 2.70 26.19 -3.33
CA PHE A 42 2.01 25.44 -2.29
C PHE A 42 3.01 24.71 -1.36
N MET A 43 3.95 23.96 -1.93
CA MET A 43 4.92 23.20 -1.15
C MET A 43 5.88 24.06 -0.33
N LYS A 44 6.23 25.26 -0.83
CA LYS A 44 7.03 26.25 -0.08
C LYS A 44 6.28 26.76 1.15
N GLU A 45 5.00 27.10 1.00
CA GLU A 45 4.19 27.55 2.14
C GLU A 45 4.01 26.41 3.15
N LEU A 46 3.75 25.18 2.67
CA LEU A 46 3.66 24.00 3.53
C LEU A 46 4.94 23.76 4.34
N GLU A 47 6.10 23.82 3.70
CA GLU A 47 7.41 23.65 4.35
C GLU A 47 7.64 24.73 5.42
N LEU A 48 7.31 25.98 5.13
CA LEU A 48 7.43 27.08 6.08
C LEU A 48 6.54 26.86 7.32
N GLU A 49 5.29 26.45 7.13
CA GLU A 49 4.39 26.16 8.24
C GLU A 49 4.85 24.93 9.04
N CYS A 50 5.38 23.90 8.37
CA CYS A 50 6.02 22.77 9.06
C CYS A 50 7.17 23.25 9.96
N HIS A 51 8.08 24.08 9.44
CA HIS A 51 9.20 24.61 10.22
C HIS A 51 8.75 25.48 11.41
N ARG A 52 7.66 26.26 11.25
CA ARG A 52 7.06 27.03 12.36
C ARG A 52 6.55 26.16 13.51
N LEU A 53 6.14 24.93 13.20
CA LEU A 53 5.71 23.93 14.19
C LEU A 53 6.85 23.01 14.67
N GLY A 54 8.09 23.25 14.22
CA GLY A 54 9.24 22.40 14.56
C GLY A 54 9.32 21.10 13.76
N ILE A 55 8.50 20.93 12.74
CA ILE A 55 8.53 19.74 11.87
C ILE A 55 9.65 19.91 10.83
N PRO A 56 10.65 19.01 10.79
CA PRO A 56 11.84 19.17 9.95
C PRO A 56 11.61 18.73 8.50
N ALA A 57 10.64 19.34 7.81
CA ALA A 57 10.40 19.13 6.39
C ALA A 57 11.63 19.53 5.56
N LYS A 58 12.05 18.66 4.61
CA LYS A 58 13.31 18.88 3.88
C LYS A 58 13.19 18.71 2.37
N THR A 59 12.60 17.61 1.91
CA THR A 59 12.62 17.24 0.50
C THR A 59 11.26 17.46 -0.14
N ARG A 60 11.28 18.05 -1.32
CA ARG A 60 10.13 18.18 -2.24
C ARG A 60 10.49 17.46 -3.51
N HIS A 61 9.60 16.59 -3.98
CA HIS A 61 9.89 15.69 -5.08
C HIS A 61 8.67 15.49 -5.97
N ASN A 62 8.91 15.35 -7.28
CA ASN A 62 7.93 14.83 -8.22
C ASN A 62 7.89 13.32 -8.11
N GLU A 63 6.71 12.73 -8.19
CA GLU A 63 6.52 11.30 -8.24
C GLU A 63 6.20 10.82 -9.67
N VAL A 64 6.18 9.50 -9.86
CA VAL A 64 5.97 8.89 -11.17
C VAL A 64 4.58 9.20 -11.74
N ALA A 65 3.54 9.17 -10.92
CA ALA A 65 2.19 9.49 -11.40
C ALA A 65 2.02 11.00 -11.68
N PRO A 66 1.24 11.37 -12.70
CA PRO A 66 0.89 12.75 -12.96
C PRO A 66 0.24 13.41 -11.74
N ASN A 67 0.68 14.63 -11.37
CA ASN A 67 0.20 15.37 -10.21
C ASN A 67 0.36 14.66 -8.86
N GLN A 68 1.32 13.78 -8.76
CA GLN A 68 1.76 13.17 -7.52
C GLN A 68 3.08 13.78 -7.08
N PHE A 69 3.17 14.15 -5.81
CA PHE A 69 4.32 14.82 -5.23
C PHE A 69 4.65 14.22 -3.87
N GLU A 70 5.92 14.26 -3.52
CA GLU A 70 6.43 13.76 -2.24
C GLU A 70 6.95 14.90 -1.37
N LEU A 71 6.70 14.79 -0.08
CA LEU A 71 7.37 15.54 0.98
C LEU A 71 8.05 14.55 1.92
N ALA A 72 9.35 14.74 2.16
CA ALA A 72 10.10 13.91 3.09
C ALA A 72 10.70 14.76 4.21
N PRO A 73 10.39 14.47 5.51
CA PRO A 73 11.05 15.09 6.67
C PRO A 73 12.41 14.45 6.94
N ILE A 74 13.22 15.11 7.75
CA ILE A 74 14.39 14.50 8.41
C ILE A 74 13.87 13.49 9.43
N PHE A 75 14.61 12.41 9.67
CA PHE A 75 14.28 11.38 10.66
C PHE A 75 14.28 11.92 12.09
N GLU A 76 13.39 11.41 12.91
CA GLU A 76 13.21 11.75 14.31
C GLU A 76 12.88 10.48 15.11
N ASP A 77 12.72 10.63 16.43
CA ASP A 77 12.16 9.59 17.27
C ASP A 77 10.79 9.14 16.71
N VAL A 78 10.53 7.84 16.77
CA VAL A 78 9.38 7.23 16.09
C VAL A 78 8.03 7.81 16.53
N ASN A 79 7.89 8.14 17.82
CA ASN A 79 6.66 8.73 18.34
C ASN A 79 6.46 10.14 17.78
N LEU A 80 7.48 10.98 17.86
CA LEU A 80 7.46 12.35 17.36
C LEU A 80 7.27 12.39 15.84
N ALA A 81 7.95 11.51 15.10
CA ALA A 81 7.79 11.40 13.65
C ALA A 81 6.34 11.06 13.23
N ASN A 82 5.65 10.18 13.97
CA ASN A 82 4.25 9.88 13.72
C ASN A 82 3.33 11.07 14.01
N ASP A 83 3.55 11.78 15.10
CA ASP A 83 2.77 12.98 15.45
C ASP A 83 2.96 14.08 14.42
N HIS A 84 4.21 14.36 14.03
CA HIS A 84 4.54 15.30 12.97
C HIS A 84 3.89 14.91 11.63
N ASN A 85 3.87 13.63 11.27
CA ASN A 85 3.20 13.18 10.06
C ASN A 85 1.70 13.48 10.06
N GLN A 86 1.00 13.31 11.20
CA GLN A 86 -0.42 13.67 11.32
C GLN A 86 -0.64 15.17 11.16
N LEU A 87 0.20 16.00 11.78
CA LEU A 87 0.16 17.46 11.62
C LEU A 87 0.41 17.89 10.16
N VAL A 88 1.41 17.29 9.49
CA VAL A 88 1.68 17.56 8.07
C VAL A 88 0.48 17.24 7.19
N MET A 89 -0.21 16.11 7.42
CA MET A 89 -1.41 15.74 6.66
C MET A 89 -2.56 16.75 6.84
N ASP A 90 -2.72 17.32 8.03
CA ASP A 90 -3.71 18.38 8.29
C ASP A 90 -3.28 19.70 7.61
N LEU A 91 -2.02 20.10 7.78
CA LEU A 91 -1.46 21.29 7.13
C LEU A 91 -1.60 21.24 5.61
N MET A 92 -1.30 20.10 4.98
CA MET A 92 -1.46 19.92 3.54
C MET A 92 -2.87 20.29 3.08
N LYS A 93 -3.91 19.81 3.76
CA LYS A 93 -5.30 20.11 3.40
C LYS A 93 -5.63 21.59 3.55
N ARG A 94 -5.23 22.20 4.66
CA ARG A 94 -5.52 23.61 4.96
C ARG A 94 -4.78 24.58 4.01
N ILE A 95 -3.52 24.30 3.71
CA ILE A 95 -2.72 25.14 2.82
C ILE A 95 -3.15 24.95 1.37
N ALA A 96 -3.46 23.71 0.95
CA ALA A 96 -3.95 23.44 -0.39
C ALA A 96 -5.21 24.25 -0.73
N ALA A 97 -6.12 24.39 0.22
CA ALA A 97 -7.33 25.20 0.03
C ALA A 97 -7.01 26.68 -0.30
N LYS A 98 -5.95 27.27 0.30
CA LYS A 98 -5.49 28.64 -0.02
C LYS A 98 -4.94 28.76 -1.44
N HIS A 99 -4.35 27.69 -1.97
CA HIS A 99 -3.82 27.62 -3.33
C HIS A 99 -4.82 27.08 -4.37
N ASN A 100 -6.11 26.94 -3.99
CA ASN A 100 -7.15 26.34 -4.82
C ASN A 100 -6.79 24.92 -5.30
N PHE A 101 -6.17 24.13 -4.42
CA PHE A 101 -5.91 22.70 -4.60
C PHE A 101 -6.77 21.85 -3.65
N THR A 102 -7.02 20.64 -4.07
CA THR A 102 -7.52 19.55 -3.21
C THR A 102 -6.45 18.48 -3.07
N VAL A 103 -6.02 18.21 -1.85
CA VAL A 103 -5.07 17.12 -1.56
C VAL A 103 -5.83 15.81 -1.44
N LEU A 104 -5.45 14.83 -2.24
CA LEU A 104 -5.95 13.48 -2.17
C LEU A 104 -4.92 12.61 -1.46
N LEU A 105 -5.22 12.21 -0.24
CA LEU A 105 -4.39 11.31 0.56
C LEU A 105 -4.80 9.84 0.39
N HIS A 106 -5.79 9.55 -0.44
CA HIS A 106 -6.20 8.18 -0.75
C HIS A 106 -5.09 7.43 -1.47
N GLU A 107 -4.91 6.14 -1.16
CA GLU A 107 -3.82 5.30 -1.66
C GLU A 107 -3.88 5.06 -3.17
N LYS A 108 -5.08 5.08 -3.76
CA LYS A 108 -5.30 4.91 -5.20
C LYS A 108 -6.37 5.90 -5.67
N PRO A 109 -6.05 7.20 -5.77
CA PRO A 109 -7.05 8.22 -6.14
C PRO A 109 -7.50 8.09 -7.59
N PHE A 110 -6.66 7.51 -8.45
CA PHE A 110 -6.96 7.28 -9.88
C PHE A 110 -6.61 5.85 -10.28
N LYS A 111 -7.53 5.17 -10.99
CA LYS A 111 -7.29 3.83 -11.53
C LYS A 111 -6.30 3.90 -12.71
N GLY A 112 -5.44 2.90 -12.83
CA GLY A 112 -4.52 2.76 -13.98
C GLY A 112 -3.20 3.55 -13.86
N VAL A 113 -3.04 4.41 -12.85
CA VAL A 113 -1.78 5.13 -12.58
C VAL A 113 -1.24 4.76 -11.21
N ASN A 114 0.00 5.12 -10.89
CA ASN A 114 0.61 4.81 -9.59
C ASN A 114 -0.24 5.30 -8.43
N GLY A 115 -0.25 4.49 -7.39
CA GLY A 115 -0.85 4.84 -6.11
C GLY A 115 0.08 5.71 -5.27
N SER A 116 -0.43 6.08 -4.09
CA SER A 116 0.28 6.88 -3.10
C SER A 116 0.49 6.08 -1.82
N GLY A 117 1.68 6.10 -1.27
CA GLY A 117 2.05 5.40 -0.05
C GLY A 117 2.93 6.24 0.85
N LYS A 118 3.21 5.71 2.02
CA LYS A 118 4.21 6.22 2.95
C LYS A 118 5.30 5.20 3.14
N HIS A 119 6.54 5.61 2.92
CA HIS A 119 7.69 4.79 3.24
C HIS A 119 8.12 5.05 4.68
N ASN A 120 7.98 4.04 5.53
CA ASN A 120 8.41 4.13 6.91
C ASN A 120 9.88 3.72 6.98
N ASN A 121 10.78 4.69 6.97
CA ASN A 121 12.19 4.47 7.22
C ASN A 121 12.39 4.20 8.71
N TRP A 122 12.89 3.02 9.04
CA TRP A 122 13.00 2.53 10.40
C TRP A 122 14.41 2.02 10.69
N SER A 123 14.99 2.48 11.80
CA SER A 123 16.26 2.00 12.34
C SER A 123 16.19 1.85 13.85
N LEU A 124 17.11 1.09 14.40
CA LEU A 124 17.34 0.96 15.83
C LEU A 124 18.67 1.59 16.20
N CYS A 125 18.70 2.33 17.29
CA CYS A 125 19.94 2.85 17.84
C CYS A 125 20.02 2.62 19.34
N THR A 126 21.23 2.62 19.86
CA THR A 126 21.48 2.65 21.30
C THR A 126 21.14 4.04 21.86
N ASP A 127 21.02 4.14 23.18
CA ASP A 127 20.90 5.41 23.90
C ASP A 127 22.11 6.34 23.72
N THR A 128 23.26 5.78 23.32
CA THR A 128 24.46 6.51 22.93
C THR A 128 24.52 6.94 21.46
N GLY A 129 23.46 6.65 20.69
CA GLY A 129 23.31 7.07 19.29
C GLY A 129 24.00 6.16 18.26
N ILE A 130 24.42 4.95 18.64
CA ILE A 130 24.97 3.98 17.69
C ILE A 130 23.84 3.32 16.92
N ASN A 131 23.84 3.47 15.58
CA ASN A 131 22.86 2.81 14.70
C ASN A 131 23.22 1.32 14.55
N LEU A 132 22.31 0.44 14.98
CA LEU A 132 22.50 -1.02 14.98
C LEU A 132 22.35 -1.66 13.59
N PHE A 133 21.79 -0.91 12.62
CA PHE A 133 21.73 -1.31 11.22
C PHE A 133 22.84 -0.70 10.36
N SER A 134 23.82 -0.08 10.97
CA SER A 134 24.97 0.47 10.26
C SER A 134 26.18 -0.45 10.43
N PRO A 135 26.83 -0.90 9.35
CA PRO A 135 28.04 -1.68 9.45
C PRO A 135 29.13 -0.90 10.16
N ALA A 136 29.93 -1.63 10.93
CA ALA A 136 31.05 -1.08 11.68
C ALA A 136 32.40 -1.33 10.98
N LYS A 137 33.46 -0.69 11.49
CA LYS A 137 34.83 -0.91 11.03
C LYS A 137 35.48 -2.12 11.67
N THR A 138 34.92 -2.65 12.75
CA THR A 138 35.47 -3.78 13.54
C THR A 138 34.64 -5.05 13.29
N ALA A 139 35.27 -6.20 13.46
CA ALA A 139 34.59 -7.50 13.33
C ALA A 139 33.47 -7.65 14.37
N GLU A 140 33.70 -7.20 15.60
CA GLU A 140 32.68 -7.23 16.67
C GLU A 140 31.46 -6.37 16.34
N GLY A 141 31.70 -5.13 15.87
CA GLY A 141 30.61 -4.24 15.46
C GLY A 141 29.83 -4.78 14.25
N ASN A 142 30.51 -5.45 13.33
CA ASN A 142 29.84 -6.11 12.20
C ASN A 142 29.08 -7.38 12.63
N MET A 143 29.55 -8.10 13.65
CA MET A 143 28.78 -9.21 14.24
C MET A 143 27.50 -8.69 14.90
N LEU A 144 27.58 -7.57 15.61
CA LEU A 144 26.40 -6.91 16.17
C LEU A 144 25.42 -6.50 15.07
N PHE A 145 25.90 -5.83 14.02
CA PHE A 145 25.10 -5.49 12.84
C PHE A 145 24.39 -6.72 12.25
N LEU A 146 25.13 -7.82 11.98
CA LEU A 146 24.56 -9.05 11.46
C LEU A 146 23.49 -9.65 12.39
N THR A 147 23.75 -9.64 13.69
CA THR A 147 22.81 -10.15 14.68
C THR A 147 21.48 -9.40 14.59
N PHE A 148 21.52 -8.07 14.46
CA PHE A 148 20.28 -7.29 14.32
C PHE A 148 19.60 -7.50 12.96
N ILE A 149 20.34 -7.57 11.85
CA ILE A 149 19.79 -7.88 10.52
C ILE A 149 19.08 -9.25 10.53
N VAL A 150 19.71 -10.27 11.06
CA VAL A 150 19.14 -11.62 11.12
C VAL A 150 17.90 -11.68 12.00
N ASN A 151 17.87 -10.94 13.10
CA ASN A 151 16.68 -10.84 13.93
C ASN A 151 15.54 -10.08 13.23
N VAL A 152 15.83 -9.09 12.37
CA VAL A 152 14.79 -8.48 11.51
C VAL A 152 14.22 -9.50 10.53
N LEU A 153 15.06 -10.34 9.90
CA LEU A 153 14.57 -11.41 9.01
C LEU A 153 13.60 -12.34 9.72
N MET A 154 13.99 -12.82 10.90
CA MET A 154 13.17 -13.74 11.70
C MET A 154 11.89 -13.05 12.21
N MET A 155 11.98 -11.80 12.64
CA MET A 155 10.84 -10.99 13.09
C MET A 155 9.80 -10.89 11.99
N VAL A 156 10.20 -10.52 10.76
CA VAL A 156 9.26 -10.41 9.64
C VAL A 156 8.71 -11.77 9.23
N TYR A 157 9.55 -12.81 9.19
CA TYR A 157 9.13 -14.16 8.85
C TYR A 157 8.04 -14.71 9.79
N LYS A 158 8.23 -14.55 11.10
CA LYS A 158 7.25 -15.01 12.11
C LYS A 158 5.99 -14.16 12.15
N ASN A 159 6.08 -12.89 11.84
CA ASN A 159 5.01 -11.92 12.05
C ASN A 159 4.50 -11.30 10.74
N GLN A 160 4.63 -11.99 9.60
CA GLN A 160 4.16 -11.51 8.30
C GLN A 160 2.67 -11.15 8.32
N ASP A 161 1.82 -11.95 8.96
CA ASP A 161 0.38 -11.72 9.06
C ASP A 161 0.05 -10.51 9.94
N LEU A 162 0.76 -10.34 11.06
CA LEU A 162 0.61 -9.17 11.93
C LEU A 162 1.08 -7.88 11.23
N LEU A 163 2.19 -7.94 10.49
CA LEU A 163 2.66 -6.82 9.67
C LEU A 163 1.65 -6.49 8.57
N ARG A 164 1.08 -7.51 7.92
CA ARG A 164 0.01 -7.29 6.92
C ARG A 164 -1.24 -6.66 7.55
N ALA A 165 -1.63 -7.07 8.74
CA ALA A 165 -2.73 -6.47 9.50
C ALA A 165 -2.46 -4.99 9.83
N SER A 166 -1.22 -4.63 10.15
CA SER A 166 -0.84 -3.27 10.55
C SER A 166 -0.98 -2.19 9.45
N ILE A 167 -1.02 -2.61 8.20
CA ILE A 167 -1.10 -1.73 7.02
C ILE A 167 -2.43 -1.83 6.29
N VAL A 168 -3.37 -2.60 6.84
CA VAL A 168 -4.65 -2.87 6.19
C VAL A 168 -5.56 -1.64 6.20
N SER A 169 -6.15 -1.34 5.05
CA SER A 169 -7.27 -0.41 4.92
C SER A 169 -7.99 -0.65 3.60
N ALA A 170 -9.23 -0.18 3.50
CA ALA A 170 -9.99 -0.23 2.25
C ALA A 170 -9.24 0.47 1.10
N GLY A 171 -8.63 1.62 1.35
CA GLY A 171 -7.85 2.36 0.36
C GLY A 171 -6.57 1.63 -0.06
N ASN A 172 -5.81 1.11 0.91
CA ASN A 172 -4.54 0.45 0.64
C ASN A 172 -4.68 -0.87 -0.13
N SER A 173 -5.83 -1.55 -0.01
CA SER A 173 -6.13 -2.76 -0.79
C SER A 173 -6.23 -2.51 -2.30
N HIS A 174 -6.51 -1.28 -2.73
CA HIS A 174 -6.48 -0.89 -4.15
C HIS A 174 -5.08 -0.59 -4.67
N ARG A 175 -4.14 -0.33 -3.77
CA ARG A 175 -2.75 0.05 -4.10
C ARG A 175 -1.82 -1.15 -4.11
N LEU A 176 -1.83 -2.00 -3.07
CA LEU A 176 -0.89 -3.10 -2.90
C LEU A 176 -0.95 -4.08 -4.08
N GLY A 177 0.22 -4.38 -4.66
CA GLY A 177 0.35 -5.27 -5.81
C GLY A 177 -0.03 -4.64 -7.15
N ALA A 178 -0.26 -3.32 -7.23
CA ALA A 178 -0.64 -2.62 -8.45
C ALA A 178 0.30 -1.43 -8.74
N ASN A 179 0.72 -1.27 -10.01
CA ASN A 179 1.44 -0.09 -10.49
C ASN A 179 2.60 0.36 -9.57
N GLU A 180 3.67 -0.39 -9.50
CA GLU A 180 4.89 -0.11 -8.69
C GLU A 180 4.71 -0.06 -7.17
N ALA A 181 3.52 -0.34 -6.66
CA ALA A 181 3.32 -0.52 -5.23
C ALA A 181 3.90 -1.86 -4.75
N PRO A 182 4.35 -1.97 -3.49
CA PRO A 182 4.82 -3.25 -2.98
C PRO A 182 3.70 -4.30 -3.02
N PRO A 183 4.04 -5.58 -3.23
CA PRO A 183 3.06 -6.67 -3.18
C PRO A 183 2.46 -6.82 -1.77
N ALA A 184 1.31 -7.50 -1.68
CA ALA A 184 0.69 -7.83 -0.39
C ALA A 184 1.49 -8.90 0.40
N ILE A 185 2.36 -9.63 -0.28
CA ILE A 185 3.22 -10.67 0.32
C ILE A 185 4.38 -10.00 1.05
N LEU A 186 4.48 -10.24 2.34
CA LEU A 186 5.58 -9.70 3.16
C LEU A 186 6.86 -10.49 2.87
N SER A 187 7.85 -9.79 2.33
CA SER A 187 9.21 -10.32 2.08
C SER A 187 10.24 -9.22 2.33
N ILE A 188 11.50 -9.58 2.43
CA ILE A 188 12.60 -8.65 2.69
C ILE A 188 13.58 -8.65 1.52
N PHE A 189 13.91 -7.45 1.04
CA PHE A 189 15.02 -7.20 0.16
C PHE A 189 16.25 -6.78 1.00
N LEU A 190 17.35 -7.51 0.86
CA LEU A 190 18.64 -7.19 1.49
C LEU A 190 19.68 -6.69 0.49
N GLY A 191 19.52 -6.98 -0.78
CA GLY A 191 20.52 -6.90 -1.80
C GLY A 191 21.35 -8.19 -1.90
N ARG A 192 21.79 -8.50 -3.13
CA ARG A 192 22.46 -9.77 -3.44
C ARG A 192 23.72 -10.04 -2.61
N HIS A 193 24.48 -8.98 -2.35
CA HIS A 193 25.74 -9.10 -1.62
C HIS A 193 25.52 -9.50 -0.16
N LEU A 194 24.57 -8.86 0.54
CA LEU A 194 24.28 -9.17 1.93
C LEU A 194 23.62 -10.56 2.06
N SER A 195 22.73 -10.93 1.14
CA SER A 195 22.14 -12.27 1.07
C SER A 195 23.18 -13.36 0.88
N HIS A 196 24.10 -13.20 -0.07
CA HIS A 196 25.19 -14.13 -0.31
C HIS A 196 26.12 -14.28 0.91
N MET A 197 26.43 -13.16 1.57
CA MET A 197 27.25 -13.20 2.78
C MET A 197 26.57 -14.00 3.91
N LEU A 198 25.25 -13.86 4.11
CA LEU A 198 24.54 -14.68 5.10
C LEU A 198 24.65 -16.17 4.77
N ASP A 199 24.57 -16.54 3.50
CA ASP A 199 24.73 -17.91 3.04
C ASP A 199 26.16 -18.42 3.27
N GLU A 200 27.18 -17.58 3.06
CA GLU A 200 28.57 -17.90 3.39
C GLU A 200 28.78 -18.10 4.91
N VAL A 201 28.16 -17.26 5.74
CA VAL A 201 28.21 -17.39 7.20
C VAL A 201 27.64 -18.75 7.62
N VAL A 202 26.47 -19.14 7.07
CA VAL A 202 25.88 -20.46 7.36
C VAL A 202 26.81 -21.61 6.94
N ALA A 203 27.40 -21.51 5.75
CA ALA A 203 28.29 -22.55 5.21
C ALA A 203 29.58 -22.72 6.03
N ARG A 204 30.08 -21.63 6.64
CA ARG A 204 31.32 -21.63 7.44
C ARG A 204 31.08 -22.02 8.90
N LEU A 205 29.90 -21.79 9.44
CA LEU A 205 29.53 -22.21 10.80
C LEU A 205 29.26 -23.71 10.80
N SER A 206 30.27 -24.52 11.20
CA SER A 206 30.08 -25.98 11.41
C SER A 206 29.22 -26.23 12.64
N ASP A 207 28.59 -27.43 12.69
CA ASP A 207 27.83 -27.85 13.87
C ASP A 207 28.75 -28.33 15.02
N ALA A 208 30.03 -28.43 14.73
CA ALA A 208 31.09 -28.73 15.70
C ALA A 208 31.70 -27.43 16.26
N LYS A 209 32.44 -27.56 17.36
CA LYS A 209 33.20 -26.45 17.95
C LYS A 209 34.15 -25.85 16.92
N LEU A 210 33.97 -24.53 16.63
CA LEU A 210 34.78 -23.82 15.65
C LEU A 210 36.27 -23.88 16.02
N THR A 211 37.09 -24.28 15.08
CA THR A 211 38.55 -24.22 15.20
C THR A 211 39.00 -22.77 15.18
N PRO A 212 40.21 -22.44 15.74
CA PRO A 212 40.75 -21.10 15.69
C PRO A 212 40.85 -20.52 14.26
N ASP A 213 41.14 -21.36 13.25
CA ASP A 213 41.21 -20.95 11.84
C ASP A 213 39.84 -20.64 11.25
N GLU A 214 38.81 -21.40 11.58
CA GLU A 214 37.42 -21.14 11.18
C GLU A 214 36.90 -19.85 11.81
N LYS A 215 37.15 -19.58 13.09
CA LYS A 215 36.82 -18.32 13.75
C LYS A 215 37.50 -17.14 13.06
N LYS A 216 38.78 -17.26 12.71
CA LYS A 216 39.54 -16.22 12.01
C LYS A 216 39.00 -16.00 10.59
N ALA A 217 38.67 -17.05 9.86
CA ALA A 217 38.06 -16.95 8.53
C ALA A 217 36.69 -16.28 8.55
N LEU A 218 35.87 -16.58 9.56
CA LEU A 218 34.55 -15.94 9.77
C LEU A 218 34.71 -14.45 10.08
N GLN A 219 35.64 -14.08 11.00
CA GLN A 219 35.93 -12.68 11.33
C GLN A 219 36.44 -11.89 10.11
N LEU A 220 37.27 -12.49 9.25
CA LEU A 220 37.72 -11.88 8.00
C LEU A 220 36.60 -11.68 6.99
N GLY A 221 35.64 -12.62 6.90
CA GLY A 221 34.45 -12.48 6.08
C GLY A 221 33.56 -11.31 6.55
N ILE A 222 33.30 -11.27 7.85
CA ILE A 222 32.48 -10.23 8.50
C ILE A 222 33.11 -8.84 8.41
N SER A 223 34.44 -8.73 8.49
CA SER A 223 35.16 -7.44 8.37
C SER A 223 35.00 -6.77 6.97
N ARG A 224 34.60 -7.51 5.94
CA ARG A 224 34.40 -7.01 4.58
C ARG A 224 32.98 -6.41 4.32
N ILE A 225 32.07 -6.48 5.28
CA ILE A 225 30.70 -6.00 5.14
C ILE A 225 30.61 -4.55 4.64
N PRO A 226 31.37 -3.57 5.14
CA PRO A 226 31.27 -2.19 4.69
C PRO A 226 31.53 -1.98 3.20
N ALA A 227 32.36 -2.85 2.58
CA ALA A 227 32.67 -2.76 1.15
C ALA A 227 31.58 -3.35 0.23
N ILE A 228 30.66 -4.13 0.80
CA ILE A 228 29.70 -4.97 0.06
C ILE A 228 28.32 -4.27 -0.08
N LEU A 229 28.04 -3.22 0.70
CA LEU A 229 26.68 -2.64 0.81
C LEU A 229 26.25 -1.72 -0.33
N GLN A 230 27.01 -1.57 -1.39
CA GLN A 230 26.60 -0.78 -2.56
C GLN A 230 25.87 -1.67 -3.56
N ASP A 231 24.57 -1.87 -3.34
CA ASP A 231 23.69 -2.51 -4.31
C ASP A 231 22.76 -1.46 -4.94
N ASN A 232 22.84 -1.32 -6.27
CA ASN A 232 22.04 -0.37 -7.07
C ASN A 232 20.79 -1.01 -7.67
N THR A 233 20.37 -2.20 -7.23
CA THR A 233 19.16 -2.86 -7.70
C THR A 233 17.92 -2.02 -7.35
N ASP A 234 17.00 -1.88 -8.31
CA ASP A 234 15.70 -1.23 -8.07
C ASP A 234 14.87 -2.05 -7.07
N ARG A 235 14.88 -1.62 -5.81
CA ARG A 235 14.17 -2.25 -4.70
C ARG A 235 12.67 -1.98 -4.71
N ASN A 236 12.16 -1.05 -5.54
CA ASN A 236 10.75 -0.69 -5.56
C ASN A 236 9.87 -1.85 -6.08
N ARG A 237 10.43 -2.70 -6.92
CA ARG A 237 9.74 -3.86 -7.52
C ARG A 237 9.96 -5.17 -6.78
N THR A 238 10.71 -5.19 -5.69
CA THR A 238 11.10 -6.42 -5.01
C THR A 238 10.20 -6.74 -3.82
N SER A 239 10.42 -6.10 -2.71
CA SER A 239 9.82 -6.45 -1.42
C SER A 239 9.24 -5.23 -0.70
N PRO A 240 8.15 -5.41 0.08
CA PRO A 240 7.58 -4.31 0.87
C PRO A 240 8.48 -3.88 2.04
N PHE A 241 9.46 -4.68 2.41
CA PHE A 241 10.44 -4.38 3.47
C PHE A 241 11.85 -4.46 2.89
N ALA A 242 12.54 -3.32 2.78
CA ALA A 242 13.83 -3.25 2.08
C ALA A 242 14.92 -2.65 2.96
N PHE A 243 16.09 -3.29 3.00
CA PHE A 243 17.29 -2.74 3.62
C PHE A 243 17.95 -1.71 2.69
N THR A 244 18.30 -0.53 3.22
CA THR A 244 18.85 0.59 2.45
C THR A 244 20.23 1.04 2.93
N GLY A 245 20.99 0.12 3.52
CA GLY A 245 22.38 0.33 3.92
C GLY A 245 22.57 0.67 5.40
N ASN A 246 21.65 1.38 6.03
CA ASN A 246 21.71 1.72 7.47
C ASN A 246 20.33 1.78 8.13
N ARG A 247 19.28 1.35 7.44
CA ARG A 247 17.90 1.30 7.90
C ARG A 247 17.08 0.35 7.04
N PHE A 248 15.93 0.00 7.52
CA PHE A 248 14.91 -0.66 6.71
C PHE A 248 13.85 0.36 6.27
N GLU A 249 13.31 0.15 5.09
CA GLU A 249 12.23 0.92 4.53
C GLU A 249 11.00 0.01 4.41
N PHE A 250 9.97 0.28 5.21
CA PHE A 250 8.69 -0.41 5.11
C PHE A 250 7.75 0.41 4.23
N ARG A 251 7.54 -0.06 3.00
CA ARG A 251 6.90 0.68 1.89
C ARG A 251 5.41 0.38 1.73
N ALA A 252 4.87 -0.46 2.57
CA ALA A 252 3.51 -0.97 2.43
C ALA A 252 2.44 -0.14 3.16
N ALA A 253 2.81 0.89 3.93
CA ALA A 253 1.86 1.76 4.59
C ALA A 253 1.12 2.66 3.59
N GLY A 254 -0.19 2.83 3.77
CA GLY A 254 -1.02 3.68 2.92
C GLY A 254 -0.79 5.17 3.17
N SER A 255 -0.98 5.99 2.15
CA SER A 255 -0.80 7.46 2.24
C SER A 255 -1.80 8.12 3.18
N SER A 256 -3.01 7.60 3.32
CA SER A 256 -4.01 8.11 4.26
C SER A 256 -3.84 7.59 5.69
N ALA A 257 -2.99 6.57 5.90
CA ALA A 257 -2.85 5.90 7.18
C ALA A 257 -2.07 6.72 8.22
N ASN A 258 -2.39 6.50 9.49
CA ASN A 258 -1.50 6.80 10.59
C ASN A 258 -0.42 5.71 10.68
N CYS A 259 0.84 6.06 10.50
CA CYS A 259 1.95 5.11 10.52
C CYS A 259 2.21 4.50 11.90
N ALA A 260 1.62 5.02 12.96
CA ALA A 260 1.77 4.45 14.31
C ALA A 260 1.37 2.98 14.37
N ALA A 261 0.35 2.54 13.62
CA ALA A 261 -0.06 1.13 13.61
C ALA A 261 1.07 0.20 13.14
N SER A 262 1.73 0.52 12.01
CA SER A 262 2.86 -0.25 11.51
C SER A 262 4.10 -0.14 12.41
N MET A 263 4.38 1.05 12.95
CA MET A 263 5.53 1.25 13.83
C MET A 263 5.38 0.54 15.19
N ILE A 264 4.19 0.52 15.78
CA ILE A 264 3.90 -0.27 16.99
C ILE A 264 4.18 -1.75 16.73
N VAL A 265 3.66 -2.28 15.63
CA VAL A 265 3.82 -3.69 15.28
C VAL A 265 5.30 -4.05 15.04
N ILE A 266 6.02 -3.25 14.24
CA ILE A 266 7.44 -3.50 13.95
C ILE A 266 8.26 -3.48 15.24
N ASN A 267 8.09 -2.49 16.10
CA ASN A 267 8.86 -2.38 17.34
C ASN A 267 8.49 -3.48 18.35
N ALA A 268 7.21 -3.79 18.52
CA ALA A 268 6.76 -4.87 19.41
C ALA A 268 7.26 -6.24 18.95
N ALA A 269 7.12 -6.54 17.64
CA ALA A 269 7.59 -7.79 17.06
C ALA A 269 9.12 -7.93 17.14
N MET A 270 9.85 -6.82 16.96
CA MET A 270 11.29 -6.82 17.10
C MET A 270 11.73 -7.04 18.56
N ALA A 271 11.09 -6.39 19.52
CA ALA A 271 11.35 -6.62 20.93
C ALA A 271 11.09 -8.08 21.33
N HIS A 272 9.95 -8.63 20.89
CA HIS A 272 9.59 -10.04 21.10
C HIS A 272 10.66 -10.99 20.53
N GLN A 273 11.07 -10.77 19.27
CA GLN A 273 12.08 -11.59 18.61
C GLN A 273 13.46 -11.50 19.32
N LEU A 274 13.87 -10.33 19.77
CA LEU A 274 15.12 -10.16 20.51
C LEU A 274 15.09 -10.85 21.86
N ASN A 275 13.94 -10.82 22.56
CA ASN A 275 13.74 -11.57 23.80
C ASN A 275 13.86 -13.08 23.59
N GLU A 276 13.23 -13.61 22.53
CA GLU A 276 13.34 -15.04 22.18
C GLU A 276 14.78 -15.43 21.80
N PHE A 277 15.44 -14.60 20.98
CA PHE A 277 16.82 -14.83 20.55
C PHE A 277 17.77 -14.87 21.77
N LYS A 278 17.64 -13.90 22.67
CA LYS A 278 18.41 -13.85 23.91
C LYS A 278 18.15 -15.07 24.79
N ALA A 279 16.87 -15.45 24.98
CA ALA A 279 16.51 -16.60 25.82
C ALA A 279 17.07 -17.92 25.27
N GLN A 280 17.22 -18.08 23.97
CA GLN A 280 17.87 -19.26 23.37
C GLN A 280 19.36 -19.30 23.70
N ILE A 281 20.05 -18.15 23.58
CA ILE A 281 21.48 -18.05 23.96
C ILE A 281 21.65 -18.34 25.45
N ASP A 282 20.88 -17.69 26.30
CA ASP A 282 20.97 -17.85 27.78
C ASP A 282 20.77 -19.31 28.18
N ARG A 283 19.86 -20.05 27.52
CA ARG A 283 19.65 -21.48 27.74
C ARG A 283 20.91 -22.29 27.42
N LEU A 284 21.50 -22.10 26.24
CA LEU A 284 22.69 -22.81 25.82
C LEU A 284 23.87 -22.52 26.74
N VAL A 285 24.01 -21.28 27.18
CA VAL A 285 25.06 -20.89 28.16
C VAL A 285 24.79 -21.57 29.51
N SER A 286 23.54 -21.64 29.97
CA SER A 286 23.20 -22.34 31.21
C SER A 286 23.44 -23.85 31.14
N ASP A 287 23.33 -24.41 29.92
CA ASP A 287 23.66 -25.82 29.64
C ASP A 287 25.19 -26.06 29.50
N GLY A 288 26.01 -25.05 29.73
CA GLY A 288 27.48 -25.13 29.78
C GLY A 288 28.20 -24.79 28.47
N MET A 289 27.51 -24.21 27.48
CA MET A 289 28.12 -23.73 26.24
C MET A 289 28.78 -22.37 26.47
N GLU A 290 29.92 -22.12 25.81
CA GLU A 290 30.55 -20.80 25.82
C GLU A 290 29.62 -19.78 25.14
N GLN A 291 29.57 -18.55 25.64
CA GLN A 291 28.65 -17.50 25.15
C GLN A 291 28.83 -17.20 23.66
N GLU A 292 30.06 -17.14 23.16
CA GLU A 292 30.35 -16.91 21.75
C GLU A 292 29.88 -18.08 20.88
N GLU A 293 30.07 -19.32 21.34
CA GLU A 293 29.61 -20.53 20.64
C GLU A 293 28.05 -20.59 20.60
N ALA A 294 27.41 -20.25 21.72
CA ALA A 294 25.95 -20.16 21.79
C ALA A 294 25.39 -19.11 20.81
N LEU A 295 26.03 -17.93 20.74
CA LEU A 295 25.66 -16.87 19.79
C LEU A 295 25.75 -17.36 18.34
N TYR A 296 26.87 -17.97 17.95
CA TYR A 296 27.06 -18.44 16.58
C TYR A 296 26.07 -19.54 16.22
N LYS A 297 25.78 -20.44 17.13
CA LYS A 297 24.80 -21.52 16.91
C LYS A 297 23.41 -20.95 16.70
N VAL A 298 22.92 -20.09 17.60
CA VAL A 298 21.59 -19.47 17.49
C VAL A 298 21.50 -18.58 16.25
N LEU A 299 22.56 -17.86 15.92
CA LEU A 299 22.62 -17.02 14.72
C LEU A 299 22.47 -17.87 13.45
N LYS A 300 23.22 -18.98 13.33
CA LYS A 300 23.10 -19.94 12.22
C LYS A 300 21.68 -20.49 12.08
N GLU A 301 21.12 -21.00 13.18
CA GLU A 301 19.78 -21.55 13.21
C GLU A 301 18.72 -20.49 12.77
N THR A 302 18.89 -19.24 13.21
CA THR A 302 18.01 -18.14 12.86
C THR A 302 18.11 -17.75 11.39
N ILE A 303 19.33 -17.71 10.80
CA ILE A 303 19.52 -17.44 9.37
C ILE A 303 18.80 -18.51 8.52
N ILE A 304 19.01 -19.78 8.86
CA ILE A 304 18.40 -20.91 8.14
C ILE A 304 16.87 -20.86 8.25
N ALA A 305 16.34 -20.66 9.44
CA ALA A 305 14.90 -20.64 9.68
C ALA A 305 14.20 -19.46 8.99
N SER A 306 14.90 -18.34 8.80
CA SER A 306 14.34 -17.14 8.17
C SER A 306 14.69 -16.99 6.68
N GLN A 307 15.38 -17.94 6.06
CA GLN A 307 15.84 -17.80 4.67
C GLN A 307 14.70 -17.57 3.67
N ASN A 308 13.51 -18.12 3.93
CA ASN A 308 12.35 -18.03 3.04
C ASN A 308 11.79 -16.62 2.90
N ILE A 309 12.09 -15.70 3.85
CA ILE A 309 11.58 -14.32 3.78
C ILE A 309 12.39 -13.43 2.83
N ARG A 310 13.62 -13.84 2.47
CA ARG A 310 14.51 -13.05 1.58
C ARG A 310 14.04 -13.15 0.15
N PHE A 311 13.87 -12.01 -0.52
CA PHE A 311 13.47 -11.97 -1.92
C PHE A 311 14.09 -10.77 -2.65
N GLU A 312 14.65 -11.00 -3.83
CA GLU A 312 15.39 -10.02 -4.62
C GLU A 312 14.95 -10.01 -6.10
N GLY A 313 13.84 -10.69 -6.41
CA GLY A 313 13.26 -10.77 -7.75
C GLY A 313 12.16 -9.75 -7.99
N ASP A 314 11.37 -9.97 -9.06
CA ASP A 314 10.20 -9.15 -9.38
C ASP A 314 8.99 -9.58 -8.53
N GLY A 315 8.60 -8.74 -7.57
CA GLY A 315 7.48 -8.96 -6.67
C GLY A 315 6.09 -8.88 -7.31
N TYR A 316 5.99 -8.47 -8.59
CA TYR A 316 4.72 -8.38 -9.32
C TYR A 316 4.40 -9.63 -10.13
N SER A 317 5.38 -10.48 -10.35
CA SER A 317 5.19 -11.66 -11.20
C SER A 317 4.25 -12.68 -10.56
N ASP A 318 3.53 -13.43 -11.39
CA ASP A 318 2.68 -14.52 -10.90
C ASP A 318 3.55 -15.68 -10.37
N GLU A 319 4.73 -15.89 -10.94
CA GLU A 319 5.72 -16.85 -10.47
C GLU A 319 6.13 -16.56 -9.01
N TRP A 320 6.22 -15.26 -8.62
CA TRP A 320 6.49 -14.90 -7.24
C TRP A 320 5.37 -15.32 -6.29
N LYS A 321 4.11 -15.19 -6.70
CA LYS A 321 2.97 -15.62 -5.87
C LYS A 321 3.03 -17.12 -5.57
N ASP A 322 3.36 -17.93 -6.60
CA ASP A 322 3.50 -19.37 -6.46
C ASP A 322 4.73 -19.75 -5.61
N GLU A 323 5.84 -19.05 -5.82
CA GLU A 323 7.07 -19.23 -5.06
C GLU A 323 6.86 -18.85 -3.58
N ALA A 324 6.21 -17.74 -3.30
CA ALA A 324 5.90 -17.28 -1.96
C ALA A 324 5.04 -18.31 -1.21
N ALA A 325 4.02 -18.88 -1.86
CA ALA A 325 3.20 -19.94 -1.29
C ALA A 325 4.03 -21.19 -0.96
N ARG A 326 4.95 -21.61 -1.84
CA ARG A 326 5.88 -22.73 -1.57
C ARG A 326 6.83 -22.46 -0.40
N ARG A 327 7.20 -21.19 -0.18
CA ARG A 327 8.03 -20.76 0.96
C ARG A 327 7.25 -20.56 2.26
N GLY A 328 5.93 -20.75 2.26
CA GLY A 328 5.06 -20.55 3.41
C GLY A 328 4.78 -19.07 3.72
N LEU A 329 4.92 -18.20 2.71
CA LEU A 329 4.57 -16.79 2.83
C LEU A 329 3.10 -16.58 2.47
N THR A 330 2.41 -15.73 3.25
CA THR A 330 0.99 -15.47 3.07
C THR A 330 0.73 -14.36 2.06
N ASN A 331 -0.37 -14.49 1.31
CA ASN A 331 -0.87 -13.47 0.39
C ASN A 331 -2.32 -13.14 0.73
N ILE A 332 -2.52 -12.31 1.75
CA ILE A 332 -3.85 -11.95 2.24
C ILE A 332 -4.36 -10.72 1.47
N CYS A 333 -5.29 -10.96 0.54
CA CYS A 333 -5.84 -9.92 -0.32
C CYS A 333 -7.07 -9.22 0.28
N HIS A 334 -7.88 -9.95 1.06
CA HIS A 334 -9.13 -9.42 1.62
C HIS A 334 -8.90 -8.63 2.90
N VAL A 335 -9.52 -7.45 2.98
CA VAL A 335 -9.34 -6.53 4.11
C VAL A 335 -9.84 -7.09 5.44
N PRO A 336 -11.06 -7.65 5.55
CA PRO A 336 -11.53 -8.21 6.82
C PRO A 336 -10.66 -9.38 7.30
N GLU A 337 -10.22 -10.24 6.39
CA GLU A 337 -9.31 -11.34 6.70
C GLU A 337 -8.00 -10.83 7.29
N ALA A 338 -7.39 -9.82 6.65
CA ALA A 338 -6.15 -9.23 7.14
C ALA A 338 -6.32 -8.57 8.53
N ILE A 339 -7.45 -7.90 8.80
CA ILE A 339 -7.75 -7.33 10.12
C ILE A 339 -7.84 -8.44 11.17
N MET A 340 -8.47 -9.58 10.85
CA MET A 340 -8.61 -10.69 11.79
C MET A 340 -7.27 -11.31 12.18
N LYS A 341 -6.19 -11.08 11.44
CA LYS A 341 -4.83 -11.52 11.80
C LYS A 341 -4.29 -10.90 13.09
N PHE A 342 -4.83 -9.78 13.54
CA PHE A 342 -4.56 -9.30 14.89
C PHE A 342 -4.99 -10.26 15.99
N ASN A 343 -5.96 -11.14 15.71
CA ASN A 343 -6.48 -12.12 16.66
C ASN A 343 -5.72 -13.46 16.65
N ASP A 344 -4.81 -13.68 15.72
CA ASP A 344 -4.03 -14.92 15.63
C ASP A 344 -3.16 -15.12 16.89
N PRO A 345 -2.91 -16.35 17.34
CA PRO A 345 -2.14 -16.64 18.56
C PRO A 345 -0.76 -15.97 18.57
N GLN A 346 -0.05 -15.96 17.45
CA GLN A 346 1.24 -15.29 17.31
C GLN A 346 1.12 -13.77 17.49
N SER A 347 0.13 -13.14 16.88
CA SER A 347 -0.11 -11.70 16.99
C SER A 347 -0.45 -11.30 18.44
N ARG A 348 -1.27 -12.11 19.11
CA ARG A 348 -1.61 -11.92 20.53
C ARG A 348 -0.40 -12.11 21.44
N SER A 349 0.44 -13.09 21.17
CA SER A 349 1.70 -13.30 21.90
C SER A 349 2.60 -12.06 21.83
N VAL A 350 2.73 -11.45 20.67
CA VAL A 350 3.51 -10.23 20.50
C VAL A 350 2.84 -9.04 21.20
N LEU A 351 1.58 -8.76 20.89
CA LEU A 351 0.95 -7.51 21.32
C LEU A 351 0.55 -7.51 22.80
N ILE A 352 0.09 -8.65 23.32
CA ILE A 352 -0.30 -8.79 24.72
C ILE A 352 0.88 -9.25 25.57
N GLY A 353 1.68 -10.19 25.07
CA GLY A 353 2.86 -10.70 25.77
C GLY A 353 3.89 -9.61 26.06
N GLU A 354 4.14 -8.71 25.10
CA GLU A 354 5.01 -7.54 25.28
C GLU A 354 4.28 -6.34 25.95
N LYS A 355 3.05 -6.54 26.43
CA LYS A 355 2.25 -5.53 27.16
C LYS A 355 1.98 -4.24 26.37
N ILE A 356 1.88 -4.35 25.05
CA ILE A 356 1.51 -3.23 24.18
C ILE A 356 0.01 -2.93 24.33
N PHE A 357 -0.81 -3.98 24.37
CA PHE A 357 -2.26 -3.92 24.61
C PHE A 357 -2.68 -4.96 25.64
N ASN A 358 -3.75 -4.67 26.35
CA ASN A 358 -4.50 -5.70 27.04
C ASN A 358 -5.54 -6.33 26.10
N GLU A 359 -6.19 -7.41 26.56
CA GLU A 359 -7.20 -8.16 25.79
C GLU A 359 -8.32 -7.28 25.24
N ASN A 360 -8.87 -6.40 26.10
CA ASN A 360 -10.00 -5.54 25.72
C ASN A 360 -9.57 -4.47 24.70
N GLU A 361 -8.40 -3.89 24.87
CA GLU A 361 -7.84 -2.89 23.94
C GLU A 361 -7.62 -3.48 22.57
N LEU A 362 -7.04 -4.69 22.47
CA LEU A 362 -6.81 -5.35 21.20
C LEU A 362 -8.14 -5.71 20.52
N ASN A 363 -9.10 -6.28 21.25
CA ASN A 363 -10.41 -6.61 20.71
C ASN A 363 -11.17 -5.36 20.21
N CYS A 364 -11.16 -4.28 20.99
CA CYS A 364 -11.76 -3.01 20.59
C CYS A 364 -11.11 -2.46 19.31
N ARG A 365 -9.78 -2.57 19.18
CA ARG A 365 -9.06 -2.12 17.98
C ARG A 365 -9.47 -2.91 16.73
N ILE A 366 -9.61 -4.23 16.84
CA ILE A 366 -10.10 -5.10 15.76
C ILE A 366 -11.50 -4.66 15.32
N GLU A 367 -12.42 -4.46 16.26
CA GLU A 367 -13.78 -4.02 15.96
C GLU A 367 -13.81 -2.65 15.26
N VAL A 368 -13.01 -1.70 15.73
CA VAL A 368 -12.90 -0.36 15.11
C VAL A 368 -12.36 -0.44 13.68
N GLU A 369 -11.35 -1.25 13.39
CA GLU A 369 -10.82 -1.39 12.04
C GLU A 369 -11.83 -2.07 11.09
N LEU A 370 -12.57 -3.08 11.55
CA LEU A 370 -13.66 -3.70 10.79
C LEU A 370 -14.79 -2.69 10.51
N GLU A 371 -15.13 -1.86 11.49
CA GLU A 371 -16.15 -0.81 11.32
C GLU A 371 -15.70 0.26 10.33
N LYS A 372 -14.46 0.72 10.41
CA LYS A 372 -13.87 1.67 9.46
C LYS A 372 -13.93 1.14 8.02
N PHE A 373 -13.56 -0.12 7.81
CA PHE A 373 -13.66 -0.77 6.51
C PHE A 373 -15.10 -0.77 6.01
N THR A 374 -16.04 -1.27 6.82
CA THR A 374 -17.44 -1.35 6.48
C THR A 374 -18.02 0.02 6.10
N LYS A 375 -17.74 1.06 6.91
CA LYS A 375 -18.20 2.43 6.65
C LYS A 375 -17.60 3.00 5.37
N LYS A 376 -16.32 2.73 5.09
CA LYS A 376 -15.68 3.22 3.88
C LYS A 376 -16.34 2.64 2.63
N VAL A 377 -16.52 1.32 2.57
CA VAL A 377 -17.21 0.65 1.44
C VAL A 377 -18.68 1.10 1.35
N GLN A 378 -19.35 1.32 2.48
CA GLN A 378 -20.72 1.85 2.52
C GLN A 378 -20.81 3.25 1.92
N ILE A 379 -19.87 4.15 2.22
CA ILE A 379 -19.83 5.51 1.66
C ILE A 379 -19.59 5.43 0.15
N GLU A 380 -18.59 4.68 -0.29
CA GLU A 380 -18.27 4.51 -1.72
C GLU A 380 -19.47 3.96 -2.51
N SER A 381 -20.13 2.92 -1.99
CA SER A 381 -21.29 2.31 -2.64
C SER A 381 -22.48 3.26 -2.75
N ARG A 382 -22.71 4.10 -1.75
CA ARG A 382 -23.79 5.10 -1.78
C ARG A 382 -23.50 6.21 -2.78
N VAL A 383 -22.28 6.72 -2.77
CA VAL A 383 -21.87 7.81 -3.67
C VAL A 383 -21.89 7.34 -5.12
N LEU A 384 -21.34 6.14 -5.40
CA LEU A 384 -21.37 5.58 -6.74
C LEU A 384 -22.82 5.34 -7.23
N GLY A 385 -23.67 4.77 -6.38
CA GLY A 385 -25.06 4.54 -6.71
C GLY A 385 -25.85 5.83 -6.99
N ASP A 386 -25.61 6.88 -6.21
CA ASP A 386 -26.20 8.20 -6.42
C ASP A 386 -25.73 8.83 -7.74
N LEU A 387 -24.43 8.84 -8.01
CA LEU A 387 -23.88 9.34 -9.28
C LEU A 387 -24.41 8.56 -10.47
N ALA A 388 -24.47 7.24 -10.37
CA ALA A 388 -24.96 6.38 -11.45
C ALA A 388 -26.42 6.67 -11.81
N ILE A 389 -27.31 6.71 -10.82
CA ILE A 389 -28.77 6.82 -11.05
C ILE A 389 -29.21 8.26 -11.31
N ASN A 390 -28.63 9.25 -10.61
CA ASN A 390 -29.11 10.63 -10.65
C ASN A 390 -28.37 11.51 -11.68
N HIS A 391 -27.22 11.04 -12.20
CA HIS A 391 -26.43 11.81 -13.13
C HIS A 391 -26.13 11.06 -14.43
N ILE A 392 -25.54 9.86 -14.35
CA ILE A 392 -25.11 9.12 -15.55
C ILE A 392 -26.29 8.58 -16.35
N VAL A 393 -27.21 7.87 -15.71
CA VAL A 393 -28.38 7.29 -16.39
C VAL A 393 -29.23 8.37 -17.08
N PRO A 394 -29.60 9.50 -16.44
CA PRO A 394 -30.32 10.57 -17.11
C PRO A 394 -29.58 11.15 -18.33
N THR A 395 -28.27 11.35 -18.22
CA THR A 395 -27.45 11.84 -19.33
C THR A 395 -27.40 10.85 -20.49
N ALA A 396 -27.27 9.56 -20.21
CA ALA A 396 -27.31 8.51 -21.23
C ALA A 396 -28.65 8.49 -21.97
N VAL A 397 -29.76 8.67 -21.26
CA VAL A 397 -31.11 8.79 -21.86
C VAL A 397 -31.23 10.04 -22.75
N ILE A 398 -30.68 11.18 -22.34
CA ILE A 398 -30.67 12.40 -23.14
C ILE A 398 -29.88 12.17 -24.44
N TYR A 399 -28.72 11.57 -24.38
CA TYR A 399 -27.95 11.26 -25.58
C TYR A 399 -28.65 10.24 -26.49
N GLN A 400 -29.22 9.21 -25.91
CA GLN A 400 -30.02 8.24 -26.65
C GLN A 400 -31.17 8.90 -27.40
N ASN A 401 -31.86 9.89 -26.80
CA ASN A 401 -32.93 10.65 -27.46
C ASN A 401 -32.40 11.47 -28.65
N ARG A 402 -31.22 12.09 -28.55
CA ARG A 402 -30.57 12.78 -29.69
C ARG A 402 -30.30 11.83 -30.86
N LEU A 403 -29.80 10.61 -30.56
CA LEU A 403 -29.59 9.57 -31.59
C LEU A 403 -30.88 9.11 -32.23
N LEU A 404 -31.92 8.89 -31.43
CA LEU A 404 -33.25 8.47 -31.94
C LEU A 404 -33.93 9.54 -32.80
N GLU A 405 -33.78 10.81 -32.43
CA GLU A 405 -34.28 11.95 -33.25
C GLU A 405 -33.53 12.02 -34.58
N ASN A 406 -32.24 11.88 -34.58
CA ASN A 406 -31.42 11.81 -35.81
C ASN A 406 -31.86 10.62 -36.70
N LEU A 407 -32.04 9.43 -36.13
CA LEU A 407 -32.51 8.26 -36.87
C LEU A 407 -33.89 8.46 -37.49
N ARG A 408 -34.81 9.15 -36.79
CA ARG A 408 -36.14 9.49 -37.34
C ARG A 408 -36.03 10.44 -38.54
N GLY A 409 -35.24 11.51 -38.41
CA GLY A 409 -35.01 12.47 -39.50
C GLY A 409 -34.39 11.83 -40.74
N LEU A 410 -33.41 10.96 -40.58
CA LEU A 410 -32.79 10.23 -41.70
C LEU A 410 -33.82 9.31 -42.40
N LYS A 411 -34.67 8.64 -41.64
CA LYS A 411 -35.73 7.75 -42.20
C LYS A 411 -36.76 8.50 -43.08
N GLU A 412 -36.97 9.79 -42.82
CA GLU A 412 -37.92 10.61 -43.59
C GLU A 412 -37.33 11.09 -44.92
N ILE A 413 -35.99 11.10 -45.07
CA ILE A 413 -35.30 11.68 -46.21
C ILE A 413 -34.80 10.61 -47.19
N PHE A 414 -34.30 9.48 -46.67
CA PHE A 414 -33.62 8.44 -47.46
C PHE A 414 -34.51 7.22 -47.74
N SER A 415 -34.19 6.48 -48.81
CA SER A 415 -34.83 5.19 -49.10
C SER A 415 -34.56 4.19 -47.97
N THR A 416 -35.34 3.13 -47.89
CA THR A 416 -35.17 2.09 -46.84
C THR A 416 -33.78 1.44 -46.90
N GLU A 417 -33.24 1.20 -48.09
CA GLU A 417 -31.93 0.56 -48.28
C GLU A 417 -30.83 1.49 -47.84
N GLU A 418 -30.81 2.75 -48.28
CA GLU A 418 -29.85 3.74 -47.85
C GLU A 418 -29.92 4.00 -46.34
N TYR A 419 -31.14 4.09 -45.79
CA TYR A 419 -31.33 4.27 -44.35
C TYR A 419 -30.73 3.12 -43.53
N GLU A 420 -30.98 1.86 -43.92
CA GLU A 420 -30.40 0.71 -43.20
C GLU A 420 -28.85 0.70 -43.24
N GLU A 421 -28.27 0.97 -44.40
CA GLU A 421 -26.82 1.05 -44.56
C GLU A 421 -26.21 2.18 -43.74
N MET A 422 -26.80 3.40 -43.79
CA MET A 422 -26.26 4.60 -43.15
C MET A 422 -26.48 4.65 -41.63
N THR A 423 -27.37 3.81 -41.07
CA THR A 423 -27.79 3.91 -39.66
C THR A 423 -27.49 2.68 -38.83
N ALA A 424 -26.88 1.64 -39.40
CA ALA A 424 -26.60 0.37 -38.69
C ALA A 424 -25.79 0.61 -37.39
N ASP A 425 -24.71 1.36 -37.47
CA ASP A 425 -23.83 1.72 -36.37
C ASP A 425 -24.55 2.49 -35.25
N ARG A 426 -25.38 3.48 -35.61
CA ARG A 426 -26.16 4.28 -34.65
C ARG A 426 -27.25 3.47 -33.96
N LYS A 427 -27.88 2.54 -34.68
CA LYS A 427 -28.88 1.61 -34.11
C LYS A 427 -28.21 0.69 -33.08
N ASP A 428 -26.98 0.23 -33.36
CA ASP A 428 -26.23 -0.60 -32.46
C ASP A 428 -25.79 0.20 -31.22
N LEU A 429 -25.36 1.46 -31.40
CA LEU A 429 -25.03 2.35 -30.30
C LEU A 429 -26.24 2.61 -29.38
N VAL A 430 -27.43 2.85 -29.96
CA VAL A 430 -28.67 3.03 -29.18
C VAL A 430 -29.00 1.77 -28.36
N ARG A 431 -28.81 0.57 -28.93
CA ARG A 431 -29.01 -0.70 -28.22
C ARG A 431 -28.02 -0.87 -27.08
N GLU A 432 -26.74 -0.54 -27.34
CA GLU A 432 -25.65 -0.66 -26.35
C GLU A 432 -25.90 0.29 -25.17
N ILE A 433 -26.21 1.57 -25.42
CA ILE A 433 -26.56 2.53 -24.37
C ILE A 433 -27.73 1.99 -23.53
N GLN A 434 -28.80 1.47 -24.18
CA GLN A 434 -29.93 0.92 -23.44
C GLN A 434 -29.56 -0.29 -22.58
N ARG A 435 -28.73 -1.18 -23.10
CA ARG A 435 -28.23 -2.35 -22.36
C ARG A 435 -27.45 -1.92 -21.12
N ARG A 436 -26.55 -0.93 -21.25
CA ARG A 436 -25.75 -0.41 -20.13
C ARG A 436 -26.60 0.29 -19.09
N ILE A 437 -27.60 1.08 -19.51
CA ILE A 437 -28.56 1.71 -18.58
C ILE A 437 -29.27 0.63 -17.72
N LEU A 438 -29.74 -0.46 -18.34
CA LEU A 438 -30.41 -1.54 -17.63
C LEU A 438 -29.44 -2.25 -16.66
N SER A 439 -28.22 -2.55 -17.10
CA SER A 439 -27.19 -3.17 -16.26
C SER A 439 -26.82 -2.29 -15.06
N ILE A 440 -26.59 -1.00 -15.26
CA ILE A 440 -26.32 -0.04 -14.18
C ILE A 440 -27.46 -0.01 -13.17
N LYS A 441 -28.69 0.13 -13.61
CA LYS A 441 -29.87 0.18 -12.73
C LYS A 441 -30.02 -1.11 -11.91
N LYS A 442 -29.80 -2.26 -12.55
CA LYS A 442 -29.86 -3.56 -11.89
C LYS A 442 -28.74 -3.69 -10.85
N ALA A 443 -27.50 -3.44 -11.24
CA ALA A 443 -26.35 -3.58 -10.34
C ALA A 443 -26.45 -2.62 -9.13
N VAL A 444 -26.94 -1.38 -9.32
CA VAL A 444 -27.16 -0.44 -8.20
C VAL A 444 -28.27 -0.93 -7.28
N HIS A 445 -29.35 -1.52 -7.83
CA HIS A 445 -30.41 -2.13 -7.02
C HIS A 445 -29.87 -3.31 -6.20
N ASP A 446 -29.20 -4.25 -6.84
CA ASP A 446 -28.66 -5.45 -6.22
C ASP A 446 -27.60 -5.10 -5.15
N MET A 447 -26.73 -4.13 -5.42
CA MET A 447 -25.76 -3.57 -4.44
C MET A 447 -26.49 -2.98 -3.23
N THR A 448 -27.61 -2.29 -3.45
CA THR A 448 -28.39 -1.68 -2.37
C THR A 448 -29.04 -2.74 -1.49
N GLU A 449 -29.59 -3.80 -2.07
CA GLU A 449 -30.17 -4.92 -1.32
C GLU A 449 -29.09 -5.69 -0.56
N ALA A 450 -27.95 -6.00 -1.19
CA ALA A 450 -26.81 -6.63 -0.51
C ALA A 450 -26.36 -5.82 0.70
N ARG A 451 -26.29 -4.49 0.56
CA ARG A 451 -25.94 -3.58 1.66
C ARG A 451 -26.96 -3.58 2.80
N LYS A 452 -28.28 -3.63 2.48
CA LYS A 452 -29.34 -3.76 3.50
C LYS A 452 -29.17 -5.05 4.28
N VAL A 453 -28.97 -6.18 3.60
CA VAL A 453 -28.74 -7.48 4.23
C VAL A 453 -27.52 -7.42 5.14
N ALA A 454 -26.38 -6.92 4.65
CA ALA A 454 -25.16 -6.80 5.44
C ALA A 454 -25.35 -5.93 6.70
N ASN A 455 -26.11 -4.85 6.61
CA ASN A 455 -26.38 -3.96 7.75
C ASN A 455 -27.19 -4.60 8.88
N HIS A 456 -28.01 -5.63 8.58
CA HIS A 456 -28.81 -6.33 9.59
C HIS A 456 -28.05 -7.44 10.32
N LEU A 457 -26.82 -7.76 9.90
CA LEU A 457 -25.97 -8.73 10.61
C LEU A 457 -25.61 -8.21 11.99
N GLY A 458 -25.60 -9.10 12.98
CA GLY A 458 -25.38 -8.73 14.39
C GLY A 458 -23.89 -8.53 14.73
N SER A 459 -23.01 -9.28 14.08
CA SER A 459 -21.57 -9.23 14.32
C SER A 459 -20.88 -8.27 13.38
N GLN A 460 -19.94 -7.45 13.89
CA GLN A 460 -19.13 -6.56 13.07
C GLN A 460 -18.23 -7.35 12.10
N VAL A 461 -17.76 -8.52 12.51
CA VAL A 461 -16.98 -9.43 11.67
C VAL A 461 -17.81 -9.89 10.47
N GLU A 462 -18.99 -10.48 10.71
CA GLU A 462 -19.90 -10.95 9.65
C GLU A 462 -20.27 -9.83 8.69
N LYS A 463 -20.54 -8.64 9.25
CA LYS A 463 -20.86 -7.44 8.47
C LYS A 463 -19.71 -7.07 7.53
N ALA A 464 -18.48 -7.01 8.03
CA ALA A 464 -17.31 -6.64 7.22
C ALA A 464 -17.06 -7.67 6.10
N PHE A 465 -17.13 -8.97 6.37
CA PHE A 465 -17.02 -10.00 5.35
C PHE A 465 -18.15 -9.91 4.31
N SER A 466 -19.39 -9.67 4.74
CA SER A 466 -20.51 -9.49 3.82
C SER A 466 -20.33 -8.25 2.92
N TYR A 467 -19.76 -7.16 3.44
CA TYR A 467 -19.43 -5.99 2.63
C TYR A 467 -18.31 -6.28 1.61
N GLU A 468 -17.28 -7.01 2.00
CA GLU A 468 -16.19 -7.41 1.09
C GLU A 468 -16.67 -8.30 -0.04
N GLU A 469 -17.46 -9.34 0.29
CA GLU A 469 -17.84 -10.39 -0.65
C GLU A 469 -19.06 -10.03 -1.50
N LYS A 470 -20.04 -9.30 -0.92
CA LYS A 470 -21.37 -9.12 -1.54
C LYS A 470 -21.68 -7.69 -1.95
N VAL A 471 -20.98 -6.69 -1.40
CA VAL A 471 -21.23 -5.28 -1.76
C VAL A 471 -20.12 -4.74 -2.66
N ARG A 472 -18.86 -4.95 -2.29
CA ARG A 472 -17.70 -4.40 -2.98
C ARG A 472 -17.61 -4.78 -4.47
N PRO A 473 -17.91 -6.01 -4.91
CA PRO A 473 -17.84 -6.38 -6.32
C PRO A 473 -18.71 -5.51 -7.23
N TYR A 474 -19.88 -5.05 -6.76
CA TYR A 474 -20.73 -4.17 -7.54
C TYR A 474 -20.09 -2.81 -7.86
N LEU A 475 -19.13 -2.35 -7.09
CA LEU A 475 -18.42 -1.09 -7.38
C LEU A 475 -17.69 -1.16 -8.72
N GLU A 476 -17.02 -2.28 -9.00
CA GLU A 476 -16.33 -2.50 -10.28
C GLU A 476 -17.33 -2.79 -11.43
N GLU A 477 -18.37 -3.57 -11.18
CA GLU A 477 -19.40 -3.87 -12.18
C GLU A 477 -20.12 -2.60 -12.66
N ILE A 478 -20.57 -1.76 -11.74
CA ILE A 478 -21.23 -0.49 -12.07
C ILE A 478 -20.26 0.43 -12.83
N ARG A 479 -19.02 0.50 -12.36
CA ARG A 479 -17.96 1.30 -12.98
C ARG A 479 -17.70 0.89 -14.42
N GLU A 480 -17.61 -0.41 -14.72
CA GLU A 480 -17.37 -0.92 -16.08
C GLU A 480 -18.39 -0.39 -17.08
N HIS A 481 -19.66 -0.42 -16.71
CA HIS A 481 -20.74 0.09 -17.56
C HIS A 481 -20.70 1.61 -17.71
N ILE A 482 -20.40 2.34 -16.64
CA ILE A 482 -20.30 3.81 -16.67
C ILE A 482 -19.09 4.26 -17.49
N ASP A 483 -17.93 3.66 -17.26
CA ASP A 483 -16.70 3.98 -17.97
C ASP A 483 -16.81 3.73 -19.48
N SER A 484 -17.58 2.73 -19.88
CA SER A 484 -17.91 2.51 -21.29
C SER A 484 -18.84 3.59 -21.84
N LEU A 485 -19.87 4.01 -21.10
CA LEU A 485 -20.73 5.13 -21.50
C LEU A 485 -19.96 6.45 -21.62
N GLU A 486 -18.93 6.67 -20.80
CA GLU A 486 -18.06 7.85 -20.89
C GLU A 486 -17.38 8.00 -22.26
N LEU A 487 -17.06 6.87 -22.90
CA LEU A 487 -16.44 6.87 -24.24
C LEU A 487 -17.42 7.16 -25.37
N GLU A 488 -18.68 6.79 -25.20
CA GLU A 488 -19.71 6.84 -26.22
C GLU A 488 -20.53 8.14 -26.19
N ILE A 489 -20.70 8.73 -25.00
CA ILE A 489 -21.55 9.90 -24.82
C ILE A 489 -20.77 11.17 -25.13
N ASP A 490 -21.47 12.11 -25.80
CA ASP A 490 -20.96 13.43 -26.14
C ASP A 490 -20.37 14.17 -24.93
N ASP A 491 -19.14 14.68 -25.08
CA ASP A 491 -18.39 15.40 -24.05
C ASP A 491 -19.13 16.62 -23.50
N GLU A 492 -19.95 17.30 -24.35
CA GLU A 492 -20.69 18.51 -23.95
C GLU A 492 -21.82 18.21 -22.95
N ILE A 493 -22.39 17.00 -23.01
CA ILE A 493 -23.48 16.61 -22.11
C ILE A 493 -23.06 15.68 -21.00
N TRP A 494 -21.81 15.16 -21.05
CA TRP A 494 -21.30 14.29 -19.97
C TRP A 494 -21.26 15.07 -18.66
N PRO A 495 -21.88 14.55 -17.57
CA PRO A 495 -22.15 15.36 -16.38
C PRO A 495 -20.91 15.54 -15.47
N LEU A 496 -19.82 14.86 -15.77
CA LEU A 496 -18.59 14.86 -15.01
C LEU A 496 -17.41 15.28 -15.93
N PRO A 497 -16.33 15.87 -15.43
CA PRO A 497 -15.09 15.90 -16.18
C PRO A 497 -14.69 14.49 -16.55
N LYS A 498 -14.37 14.28 -17.82
CA LYS A 498 -13.87 12.97 -18.23
C LYS A 498 -12.59 12.63 -17.48
N TYR A 499 -12.39 11.36 -17.16
CA TYR A 499 -11.26 10.91 -16.34
C TYR A 499 -9.91 11.41 -16.86
N ARG A 500 -9.73 11.43 -18.18
CA ARG A 500 -8.56 11.98 -18.86
C ARG A 500 -8.23 13.45 -18.50
N GLU A 501 -9.23 14.24 -18.11
CA GLU A 501 -9.07 15.67 -17.82
C GLU A 501 -8.68 15.94 -16.35
N LEU A 502 -8.89 14.99 -15.47
CA LEU A 502 -8.69 15.16 -14.03
C LEU A 502 -7.24 15.30 -13.60
N LEU A 503 -6.30 14.86 -14.43
CA LEU A 503 -4.86 14.88 -14.13
C LEU A 503 -4.13 16.11 -14.69
N PHE A 504 -4.86 17.10 -15.23
CA PHE A 504 -4.27 18.37 -15.61
C PHE A 504 -4.30 19.39 -14.46
N THR A 505 -3.16 20.00 -14.18
CA THR A 505 -3.07 21.23 -13.38
C THR A 505 -3.16 22.42 -14.31
N LYS A 506 -4.24 23.19 -14.21
CA LYS A 506 -4.38 24.47 -14.92
C LYS A 506 -3.82 25.60 -14.08
#